data_37a6faf7f177cedaeb258fbbb3311913
#
_entry.id   37a6faf7f177cedaeb258fbbb3311913
#
_cell.length_a   1.000
_cell.length_b   1.000
_cell.length_c   1.000
_cell.angle_alpha   90.00
_cell.angle_beta   90.00
_cell.angle_gamma   90.00
#
_symmetry.space_group_name_H-M   'P 1'
#
loop_
_entity.id
_entity.type
_entity.pdbx_description
1 polymer ?
#
loop_
_entity_poly.entity_id
_entity_poly.type
_entity_poly.pdbx_seq_one_letter_code
_entity_poly.pdbx_strand_id
1 'polypeptide(L)'
;MSQWFYAEGNRERRGPLPAASIVELFRSRRIAGDTLVWREGATDWRPLSEFAGELGLDMPPGQPTAPPLPPPVQHVHIVAPAPPRPGLSGCAVAGVVAAVVGVVLLAIGGILAAIAIPAYNSYLMRAKTTAAWAQLQPLTEDVARFASANGHCPVNGDSGFESPESYAAGDIASARVGRFENGHCGVEARFRVPGKQALDGKHLWLDYDTQTATWTCSSDVADEHLPTQCRG
;
A
#
# COMPACT_ATOMS: atom_id res chain seq x y z
N MET A 1 7.35 19.00 -48.32
CA MET A 1 7.77 17.57 -48.19
C MET A 1 6.58 16.81 -47.63
N SER A 2 5.99 15.89 -48.40
CA SER A 2 4.81 15.14 -47.96
C SER A 2 5.18 14.13 -46.87
N GLN A 3 4.41 14.13 -45.80
CA GLN A 3 4.59 13.17 -44.70
C GLN A 3 3.83 11.87 -44.98
N TRP A 4 4.44 10.78 -44.63
CA TRP A 4 3.90 9.44 -44.85
C TRP A 4 3.71 8.70 -43.54
N PHE A 5 2.71 7.83 -43.52
CA PHE A 5 2.41 6.91 -42.43
C PHE A 5 2.19 5.52 -43.01
N TYR A 6 2.50 4.48 -42.25
CA TYR A 6 2.19 3.09 -42.62
C TYR A 6 1.51 2.36 -41.46
N ALA A 7 0.73 1.34 -41.76
CA ALA A 7 0.08 0.49 -40.80
C ALA A 7 0.91 -0.78 -40.58
N GLU A 8 1.34 -1.03 -39.35
CA GLU A 8 2.00 -2.28 -38.97
C GLU A 8 0.96 -3.40 -38.84
N GLY A 9 1.39 -4.68 -38.84
CA GLY A 9 0.50 -5.86 -38.89
C GLY A 9 -0.61 -5.94 -37.85
N ASN A 10 -0.49 -5.20 -36.75
CA ASN A 10 -1.50 -5.02 -35.70
C ASN A 10 -2.45 -3.81 -35.93
N ARG A 11 -2.39 -3.19 -37.13
CA ARG A 11 -3.08 -1.92 -37.47
C ARG A 11 -2.62 -0.68 -36.70
N GLU A 12 -1.44 -0.75 -36.07
CA GLU A 12 -0.84 0.40 -35.41
C GLU A 12 -0.25 1.36 -36.46
N ARG A 13 -0.59 2.65 -36.37
CA ARG A 13 -0.07 3.68 -37.27
C ARG A 13 1.32 4.12 -36.83
N ARG A 14 2.30 4.03 -37.80
CA ARG A 14 3.67 4.50 -37.63
C ARG A 14 3.93 5.69 -38.56
N GLY A 15 4.59 6.69 -38.08
CA GLY A 15 4.93 7.94 -38.76
C GLY A 15 4.77 9.15 -37.85
N PRO A 16 4.99 10.38 -38.31
CA PRO A 16 5.27 10.75 -39.72
C PRO A 16 6.69 10.40 -40.16
N LEU A 17 6.84 9.97 -41.43
CA LEU A 17 8.10 9.61 -42.06
C LEU A 17 8.24 10.30 -43.43
N PRO A 18 9.47 10.65 -43.88
CA PRO A 18 9.69 11.08 -45.22
C PRO A 18 9.55 9.93 -46.22
N ALA A 19 9.25 10.22 -47.49
CA ALA A 19 9.11 9.22 -48.56
C ALA A 19 10.29 8.26 -48.66
N ALA A 20 11.52 8.76 -48.48
CA ALA A 20 12.74 7.96 -48.53
C ALA A 20 12.74 6.84 -47.46
N SER A 21 12.21 7.10 -46.27
CA SER A 21 12.10 6.08 -45.21
C SER A 21 11.10 4.97 -45.52
N ILE A 22 10.00 5.29 -46.22
CA ILE A 22 9.05 4.26 -46.72
C ILE A 22 9.73 3.35 -47.74
N VAL A 23 10.53 3.92 -48.69
CA VAL A 23 11.29 3.17 -49.66
C VAL A 23 12.31 2.24 -48.98
N GLU A 24 12.99 2.72 -47.93
CA GLU A 24 13.97 1.92 -47.18
C GLU A 24 13.29 0.79 -46.40
N LEU A 25 12.15 1.04 -45.77
CA LEU A 25 11.36 0.01 -45.11
C LEU A 25 10.90 -1.10 -46.06
N PHE A 26 10.52 -0.72 -47.28
CA PHE A 26 10.18 -1.67 -48.34
C PHE A 26 11.40 -2.48 -48.81
N ARG A 27 12.53 -1.83 -49.09
CA ARG A 27 13.78 -2.51 -49.50
C ARG A 27 14.33 -3.45 -48.44
N SER A 28 14.21 -3.09 -47.18
CA SER A 28 14.57 -3.93 -46.03
C SER A 28 13.52 -5.03 -45.71
N ARG A 29 12.47 -5.17 -46.51
CA ARG A 29 11.36 -6.13 -46.34
C ARG A 29 10.62 -6.02 -45.01
N ARG A 30 10.67 -4.88 -44.38
CA ARG A 30 9.90 -4.62 -43.17
C ARG A 30 8.43 -4.30 -43.44
N ILE A 31 8.16 -3.74 -44.63
CA ILE A 31 6.81 -3.55 -45.16
C ILE A 31 6.73 -4.17 -46.55
N ALA A 32 5.55 -4.60 -46.98
CA ALA A 32 5.31 -5.25 -48.27
C ALA A 32 4.42 -4.33 -49.17
N GLY A 33 4.24 -4.74 -50.43
CA GLY A 33 3.44 -3.95 -51.36
C GLY A 33 1.96 -3.81 -51.00
N ASP A 34 1.43 -4.73 -50.22
CA ASP A 34 0.06 -4.73 -49.68
C ASP A 34 -0.08 -3.96 -48.37
N THR A 35 1.05 -3.54 -47.78
CA THR A 35 1.02 -2.72 -46.56
C THR A 35 0.29 -1.41 -46.83
N LEU A 36 -0.70 -1.09 -45.96
CA LEU A 36 -1.45 0.14 -46.10
C LEU A 36 -0.58 1.34 -45.70
N VAL A 37 -0.52 2.33 -46.57
CA VAL A 37 0.17 3.59 -46.38
C VAL A 37 -0.81 4.76 -46.54
N TRP A 38 -0.52 5.83 -45.88
CA TRP A 38 -1.25 7.07 -46.01
C TRP A 38 -0.26 8.23 -46.19
N ARG A 39 -0.56 9.10 -47.12
CA ARG A 39 0.22 10.31 -47.41
C ARG A 39 -0.57 11.55 -46.98
N GLU A 40 0.10 12.54 -46.47
CA GLU A 40 -0.49 13.82 -46.17
C GLU A 40 -1.26 14.41 -47.41
N GLY A 41 -2.54 14.65 -47.23
CA GLY A 41 -3.47 15.11 -48.25
C GLY A 41 -4.23 13.99 -48.99
N ALA A 42 -4.00 12.71 -48.67
CA ALA A 42 -4.82 11.61 -49.17
C ALA A 42 -6.08 11.43 -48.30
N THR A 43 -7.19 11.04 -48.95
CA THR A 43 -8.47 10.80 -48.25
C THR A 43 -8.50 9.47 -47.53
N ASP A 44 -7.78 8.44 -48.07
CA ASP A 44 -7.85 7.06 -47.60
C ASP A 44 -6.49 6.41 -47.47
N TRP A 45 -6.43 5.34 -46.66
CA TRP A 45 -5.31 4.43 -46.62
C TRP A 45 -5.33 3.51 -47.82
N ARG A 46 -4.19 3.40 -48.53
CA ARG A 46 -4.07 2.55 -49.75
C ARG A 46 -2.84 1.67 -49.68
N PRO A 47 -2.84 0.51 -50.38
CA PRO A 47 -1.67 -0.33 -50.47
C PRO A 47 -0.46 0.41 -51.05
N LEU A 48 0.74 0.12 -50.53
CA LEU A 48 2.00 0.72 -50.98
C LEU A 48 2.21 0.53 -52.50
N SER A 49 1.70 -0.58 -53.06
CA SER A 49 1.78 -0.89 -54.51
C SER A 49 1.11 0.19 -55.37
N GLU A 50 0.09 0.89 -54.89
CA GLU A 50 -0.55 1.98 -55.65
C GLU A 50 0.34 3.23 -55.75
N PHE A 51 1.26 3.39 -54.81
CA PHE A 51 2.22 4.50 -54.78
C PHE A 51 3.60 4.12 -55.33
N ALA A 52 3.76 2.89 -55.91
CA ALA A 52 5.04 2.40 -56.38
C ALA A 52 5.69 3.34 -57.41
N GLY A 53 4.90 3.86 -58.37
CA GLY A 53 5.38 4.81 -59.37
C GLY A 53 5.85 6.14 -58.79
N GLU A 54 5.19 6.65 -57.77
CA GLU A 54 5.51 7.91 -57.10
C GLU A 54 6.79 7.77 -56.22
N LEU A 55 6.97 6.61 -55.62
CA LEU A 55 8.09 6.31 -54.72
C LEU A 55 9.29 5.69 -55.45
N GLY A 56 9.19 5.45 -56.78
CA GLY A 56 10.25 4.82 -57.56
C GLY A 56 10.58 3.40 -57.11
N LEU A 57 9.56 2.65 -56.71
CA LEU A 57 9.72 1.26 -56.30
C LEU A 57 9.55 0.31 -57.47
N ASP A 58 10.57 -0.48 -57.77
CA ASP A 58 10.48 -1.58 -58.75
C ASP A 58 9.70 -2.73 -58.13
N MET A 59 8.38 -2.70 -58.31
CA MET A 59 7.54 -3.85 -57.97
C MET A 59 7.30 -4.70 -59.24
N PRO A 60 7.44 -6.03 -59.18
CA PRO A 60 7.01 -6.87 -60.27
C PRO A 60 5.52 -6.59 -60.54
N PRO A 61 5.13 -6.50 -61.86
CA PRO A 61 3.73 -6.28 -62.21
C PRO A 61 2.89 -7.34 -61.48
N GLY A 62 1.82 -6.89 -60.80
CA GLY A 62 0.95 -7.78 -60.04
C GLY A 62 0.59 -8.99 -60.89
N GLN A 63 0.77 -10.18 -60.34
CA GLN A 63 0.38 -11.42 -61.04
C GLN A 63 -1.10 -11.25 -61.44
N PRO A 64 -1.41 -11.49 -62.74
CA PRO A 64 -2.80 -11.46 -63.15
C PRO A 64 -3.59 -12.45 -62.29
N THR A 65 -4.65 -11.97 -61.70
CA THR A 65 -5.60 -12.80 -60.99
C THR A 65 -5.99 -13.96 -61.90
N ALA A 66 -5.68 -15.20 -61.50
CA ALA A 66 -6.06 -16.38 -62.26
C ALA A 66 -7.58 -16.32 -62.52
N PRO A 67 -8.02 -16.69 -63.73
CA PRO A 67 -9.43 -16.72 -64.07
C PRO A 67 -10.17 -17.61 -63.04
N PRO A 68 -11.40 -17.27 -62.67
CA PRO A 68 -12.15 -18.05 -61.70
C PRO A 68 -12.23 -19.50 -62.16
N LEU A 69 -11.78 -20.41 -61.34
CA LEU A 69 -11.98 -21.85 -61.54
C LEU A 69 -13.48 -22.11 -61.70
N PRO A 70 -13.87 -23.01 -62.65
CA PRO A 70 -15.26 -23.44 -62.73
C PRO A 70 -15.71 -23.95 -61.36
N PRO A 71 -16.99 -23.70 -60.97
CA PRO A 71 -17.46 -24.09 -59.66
C PRO A 71 -17.20 -25.59 -59.46
N PRO A 72 -16.57 -25.99 -58.35
CA PRO A 72 -16.43 -27.39 -58.05
C PRO A 72 -17.80 -28.00 -57.95
N VAL A 73 -18.01 -29.15 -58.66
CA VAL A 73 -19.21 -29.98 -58.42
C VAL A 73 -19.25 -30.27 -56.94
N GLN A 74 -20.15 -29.60 -56.26
CA GLN A 74 -20.39 -29.83 -54.82
C GLN A 74 -20.93 -31.24 -54.66
N HIS A 75 -20.02 -32.18 -54.40
CA HIS A 75 -20.46 -33.33 -53.63
C HIS A 75 -20.93 -32.75 -52.30
N VAL A 76 -22.26 -32.73 -52.11
CA VAL A 76 -22.88 -32.41 -50.82
C VAL A 76 -22.44 -33.53 -49.89
N HIS A 77 -21.25 -33.41 -49.33
CA HIS A 77 -20.96 -34.06 -48.06
C HIS A 77 -21.88 -33.38 -47.04
N ILE A 78 -22.90 -34.08 -46.66
CA ILE A 78 -23.64 -33.74 -45.42
C ILE A 78 -22.60 -33.93 -44.32
N VAL A 79 -21.82 -32.84 -44.07
CA VAL A 79 -21.02 -32.72 -42.85
C VAL A 79 -22.04 -32.62 -41.73
N ALA A 80 -22.21 -33.71 -41.00
CA ALA A 80 -22.95 -33.66 -39.75
C ALA A 80 -22.42 -32.46 -38.95
N PRO A 81 -23.29 -31.60 -38.44
CA PRO A 81 -22.84 -30.47 -37.64
C PRO A 81 -21.95 -31.02 -36.52
N ALA A 82 -20.71 -30.50 -36.48
CA ALA A 82 -19.81 -30.85 -35.37
C ALA A 82 -20.52 -30.57 -34.07
N PRO A 83 -20.49 -31.47 -33.12
CA PRO A 83 -21.15 -31.25 -31.85
C PRO A 83 -20.62 -29.90 -31.28
N PRO A 84 -21.52 -29.06 -30.77
CA PRO A 84 -21.12 -27.79 -30.19
C PRO A 84 -20.06 -28.11 -29.12
N ARG A 85 -18.86 -27.54 -29.28
CA ARG A 85 -17.84 -27.61 -28.22
C ARG A 85 -18.49 -27.05 -26.97
N PRO A 86 -18.47 -27.76 -25.83
CA PRO A 86 -18.99 -27.23 -24.60
C PRO A 86 -18.17 -25.99 -24.25
N GLY A 87 -18.62 -24.83 -24.67
CA GLY A 87 -18.12 -23.56 -24.18
C GLY A 87 -18.45 -23.50 -22.70
N LEU A 88 -17.51 -23.07 -21.87
CA LEU A 88 -17.78 -22.81 -20.47
C LEU A 88 -19.02 -21.91 -20.40
N SER A 89 -20.08 -22.37 -19.75
CA SER A 89 -21.29 -21.56 -19.60
C SER A 89 -20.92 -20.23 -18.96
N GLY A 90 -21.58 -19.12 -19.34
CA GLY A 90 -21.30 -17.81 -18.76
C GLY A 90 -21.31 -17.82 -17.24
N CYS A 91 -22.13 -18.68 -16.62
CA CYS A 91 -22.16 -18.90 -15.16
C CYS A 91 -20.87 -19.54 -14.64
N ALA A 92 -20.24 -20.46 -15.39
CA ALA A 92 -18.98 -21.07 -14.96
C ALA A 92 -17.83 -20.06 -15.03
N VAL A 93 -17.78 -19.23 -16.06
CA VAL A 93 -16.79 -18.14 -16.18
C VAL A 93 -16.99 -17.12 -15.07
N ALA A 94 -18.23 -16.70 -14.81
CA ALA A 94 -18.55 -15.78 -13.71
C ALA A 94 -18.15 -16.37 -12.35
N GLY A 95 -18.39 -17.68 -12.13
CA GLY A 95 -17.98 -18.37 -10.91
C GLY A 95 -16.46 -18.39 -10.71
N VAL A 96 -15.70 -18.69 -11.77
CA VAL A 96 -14.23 -18.69 -11.71
C VAL A 96 -13.68 -17.27 -11.44
N VAL A 97 -14.23 -16.26 -12.11
CA VAL A 97 -13.82 -14.86 -11.89
C VAL A 97 -14.13 -14.45 -10.45
N ALA A 98 -15.32 -14.75 -9.94
CA ALA A 98 -15.68 -14.45 -8.55
C ALA A 98 -14.76 -15.16 -7.54
N ALA A 99 -14.40 -16.43 -7.79
CA ALA A 99 -13.49 -17.18 -6.94
C ALA A 99 -12.07 -16.56 -6.94
N VAL A 100 -11.55 -16.21 -8.10
CA VAL A 100 -10.22 -15.55 -8.23
C VAL A 100 -10.22 -14.20 -7.51
N VAL A 101 -11.23 -13.37 -7.75
CA VAL A 101 -11.37 -12.07 -7.07
C VAL A 101 -11.48 -12.26 -5.56
N GLY A 102 -12.25 -13.25 -5.11
CA GLY A 102 -12.38 -13.59 -3.68
C GLY A 102 -11.05 -13.96 -3.04
N VAL A 103 -10.27 -14.82 -3.68
CA VAL A 103 -8.93 -15.21 -3.21
C VAL A 103 -7.98 -14.01 -3.14
N VAL A 104 -7.99 -13.16 -4.17
CA VAL A 104 -7.15 -11.94 -4.20
C VAL A 104 -7.53 -10.98 -3.07
N LEU A 105 -8.82 -10.76 -2.84
CA LEU A 105 -9.29 -9.89 -1.75
C LEU A 105 -8.93 -10.46 -0.37
N LEU A 106 -9.05 -11.78 -0.18
CA LEU A 106 -8.63 -12.44 1.06
C LEU A 106 -7.12 -12.33 1.28
N ALA A 107 -6.32 -12.50 0.23
CA ALA A 107 -4.87 -12.35 0.33
C ALA A 107 -4.46 -10.93 0.70
N ILE A 108 -5.03 -9.92 0.00
CA ILE A 108 -4.77 -8.50 0.30
C ILE A 108 -5.26 -8.15 1.71
N GLY A 109 -6.47 -8.56 2.06
CA GLY A 109 -7.04 -8.34 3.40
C GLY A 109 -6.21 -8.99 4.50
N GLY A 110 -5.71 -10.21 4.27
CA GLY A 110 -4.82 -10.91 5.19
C GLY A 110 -3.48 -10.19 5.40
N ILE A 111 -2.86 -9.71 4.32
CA ILE A 111 -1.61 -8.94 4.41
C ILE A 111 -1.83 -7.62 5.15
N LEU A 112 -2.90 -6.90 4.82
CA LEU A 112 -3.23 -5.64 5.50
C LEU A 112 -3.52 -5.86 6.99
N ALA A 113 -4.27 -6.91 7.35
CA ALA A 113 -4.54 -7.26 8.74
C ALA A 113 -3.26 -7.63 9.50
N ALA A 114 -2.36 -8.38 8.88
CA ALA A 114 -1.08 -8.76 9.49
C ALA A 114 -0.19 -7.57 9.86
N ILE A 115 -0.29 -6.46 9.13
CA ILE A 115 0.46 -5.23 9.40
C ILE A 115 -0.35 -4.29 10.32
N ALA A 116 -1.64 -4.12 10.05
CA ALA A 116 -2.46 -3.15 10.76
C ALA A 116 -2.76 -3.55 12.21
N ILE A 117 -2.97 -4.85 12.49
CA ILE A 117 -3.32 -5.31 13.84
C ILE A 117 -2.19 -5.05 14.84
N PRO A 118 -0.92 -5.45 14.60
CA PRO A 118 0.17 -5.16 15.53
C PRO A 118 0.42 -3.65 15.67
N ALA A 119 0.38 -2.89 14.57
CA ALA A 119 0.54 -1.44 14.62
C ALA A 119 -0.56 -0.76 15.46
N TYR A 120 -1.81 -1.19 15.29
CA TYR A 120 -2.93 -0.69 16.08
C TYR A 120 -2.80 -1.05 17.57
N ASN A 121 -2.36 -2.28 17.89
CA ASN A 121 -2.11 -2.68 19.26
C ASN A 121 -1.02 -1.82 19.93
N SER A 122 0.11 -1.59 19.23
CA SER A 122 1.18 -0.72 19.74
C SER A 122 0.70 0.71 19.96
N TYR A 123 -0.13 1.23 19.04
CA TYR A 123 -0.76 2.54 19.19
C TYR A 123 -1.66 2.59 20.44
N LEU A 124 -2.50 1.58 20.66
CA LEU A 124 -3.37 1.51 21.85
C LEU A 124 -2.56 1.45 23.16
N MET A 125 -1.47 0.66 23.18
CA MET A 125 -0.61 0.57 24.37
C MET A 125 0.01 1.93 24.68
N ARG A 126 0.53 2.63 23.65
CA ARG A 126 1.08 3.98 23.82
C ARG A 126 0.03 5.00 24.28
N ALA A 127 -1.19 4.92 23.74
CA ALA A 127 -2.27 5.81 24.18
C ALA A 127 -2.59 5.61 25.67
N LYS A 128 -2.61 4.34 26.14
CA LYS A 128 -2.84 4.02 27.55
C LYS A 128 -1.74 4.53 28.47
N THR A 129 -0.48 4.32 28.12
CA THR A 129 0.66 4.81 28.92
C THR A 129 0.73 6.34 28.93
N THR A 130 0.40 6.99 27.81
CA THR A 130 0.31 8.45 27.73
C THR A 130 -0.82 8.99 28.61
N ALA A 131 -1.98 8.33 28.60
CA ALA A 131 -3.11 8.72 29.46
C ALA A 131 -2.77 8.54 30.95
N ALA A 132 -2.11 7.45 31.32
CA ALA A 132 -1.66 7.21 32.69
C ALA A 132 -0.62 8.25 33.13
N TRP A 133 0.36 8.56 32.26
CA TRP A 133 1.32 9.62 32.54
C TRP A 133 0.63 10.99 32.76
N ALA A 134 -0.31 11.35 31.90
CA ALA A 134 -1.06 12.60 32.04
C ALA A 134 -1.92 12.64 33.30
N GLN A 135 -2.49 11.49 33.71
CA GLN A 135 -3.29 11.37 34.93
C GLN A 135 -2.45 11.58 36.19
N LEU A 136 -1.16 11.27 36.18
CA LEU A 136 -0.24 11.45 37.29
C LEU A 136 0.32 12.87 37.42
N GLN A 137 0.13 13.75 36.42
CA GLN A 137 0.68 15.11 36.46
C GLN A 137 0.25 15.94 37.68
N PRO A 138 -1.01 15.94 38.10
CA PRO A 138 -1.40 16.67 39.34
C PRO A 138 -0.65 16.15 40.57
N LEU A 139 -0.47 14.82 40.68
CA LEU A 139 0.25 14.22 41.80
C LEU A 139 1.75 14.59 41.76
N THR A 140 2.37 14.69 40.59
CA THR A 140 3.75 15.16 40.48
C THR A 140 3.91 16.62 40.90
N GLU A 141 2.94 17.49 40.59
CA GLU A 141 2.94 18.88 41.05
C GLU A 141 2.83 18.97 42.58
N ASP A 142 1.99 18.13 43.18
CA ASP A 142 1.83 18.09 44.64
C ASP A 142 3.11 17.56 45.32
N VAL A 143 3.76 16.53 44.77
CA VAL A 143 5.05 16.01 45.28
C VAL A 143 6.13 17.08 45.20
N ALA A 144 6.27 17.78 44.07
CA ALA A 144 7.27 18.84 43.93
C ALA A 144 7.02 20.01 44.89
N ARG A 145 5.76 20.40 45.06
CA ARG A 145 5.36 21.48 46.00
C ARG A 145 5.66 21.10 47.44
N PHE A 146 5.30 19.86 47.85
CA PHE A 146 5.56 19.36 49.19
C PHE A 146 7.05 19.28 49.48
N ALA A 147 7.82 18.69 48.58
CA ALA A 147 9.28 18.52 48.71
C ALA A 147 9.97 19.88 48.87
N SER A 148 9.58 20.88 48.07
CA SER A 148 10.11 22.23 48.14
C SER A 148 9.79 22.95 49.44
N ALA A 149 8.58 22.73 49.98
CA ALA A 149 8.11 23.38 51.22
C ALA A 149 8.69 22.74 52.47
N ASN A 150 8.88 21.42 52.48
CA ASN A 150 9.22 20.67 53.70
C ASN A 150 10.69 20.13 53.70
N GLY A 151 11.40 20.20 52.59
CA GLY A 151 12.78 19.72 52.50
C GLY A 151 12.94 18.19 52.54
N HIS A 152 11.85 17.44 52.42
CA HIS A 152 11.86 15.98 52.34
C HIS A 152 10.76 15.48 51.43
N CYS A 153 10.91 14.21 50.97
CA CYS A 153 9.90 13.59 50.11
C CYS A 153 8.62 13.27 50.87
N PRO A 154 7.43 13.53 50.29
CA PRO A 154 6.18 13.04 50.86
C PRO A 154 6.11 11.51 50.79
N VAL A 155 5.26 10.91 51.61
CA VAL A 155 4.88 9.51 51.55
C VAL A 155 3.35 9.38 51.54
N ASN A 156 2.86 8.24 51.04
CA ASN A 156 1.43 7.97 51.13
C ASN A 156 0.98 7.99 52.60
N GLY A 157 -0.08 8.73 52.90
CA GLY A 157 -0.59 9.01 54.28
C GLY A 157 -0.18 10.35 54.84
N ASP A 158 0.76 11.07 54.25
CA ASP A 158 1.00 12.48 54.58
C ASP A 158 -0.20 13.38 54.20
N SER A 159 -0.27 14.56 54.79
CA SER A 159 -1.32 15.51 54.45
C SER A 159 -1.29 15.87 52.96
N GLY A 160 -2.38 15.56 52.27
CA GLY A 160 -2.51 15.73 50.82
C GLY A 160 -2.09 14.52 49.98
N PHE A 161 -1.60 13.45 50.60
CA PHE A 161 -1.23 12.20 49.89
C PHE A 161 -1.98 11.01 50.46
N GLU A 162 -2.89 10.48 49.63
CA GLU A 162 -3.74 9.35 50.03
C GLU A 162 -3.01 8.00 49.96
N SER A 163 -3.72 6.90 50.29
CA SER A 163 -3.19 5.56 50.11
C SER A 163 -2.92 5.26 48.65
N PRO A 164 -1.96 4.37 48.33
CA PRO A 164 -1.61 4.07 46.95
C PRO A 164 -2.80 3.64 46.08
N GLU A 165 -3.76 2.92 46.67
CA GLU A 165 -4.93 2.38 46.00
C GLU A 165 -5.97 3.46 45.68
N SER A 166 -5.99 4.57 46.43
CA SER A 166 -6.90 5.70 46.20
C SER A 166 -6.64 6.42 44.89
N TYR A 167 -5.43 6.29 44.35
CA TYR A 167 -5.06 6.81 43.03
C TYR A 167 -5.44 5.88 41.88
N ALA A 168 -6.08 4.74 42.19
CA ALA A 168 -6.50 3.79 41.14
C ALA A 168 -7.58 4.44 40.26
N ALA A 169 -7.24 4.64 38.99
CA ALA A 169 -8.17 5.14 37.98
C ALA A 169 -7.69 4.74 36.57
N GLY A 170 -8.61 4.53 35.65
CA GLY A 170 -8.29 4.14 34.29
C GLY A 170 -7.45 2.85 34.23
N ASP A 171 -6.26 2.96 33.71
CA ASP A 171 -5.29 1.85 33.59
C ASP A 171 -4.27 1.80 34.75
N ILE A 172 -4.42 2.64 35.78
CA ILE A 172 -3.57 2.65 36.98
C ILE A 172 -4.22 1.82 38.07
N ALA A 173 -3.48 0.89 38.65
CA ALA A 173 -3.90 0.11 39.82
C ALA A 173 -3.63 0.81 41.16
N SER A 174 -2.50 1.50 41.26
CA SER A 174 -2.04 2.21 42.46
C SER A 174 -0.96 3.21 42.08
N ALA A 175 -0.78 4.23 42.90
CA ALA A 175 0.36 5.15 42.84
C ALA A 175 1.00 5.31 44.22
N ARG A 176 2.28 4.91 44.31
CA ARG A 176 3.07 5.09 45.53
C ARG A 176 3.87 6.37 45.44
N VAL A 177 3.81 7.18 46.44
CA VAL A 177 4.62 8.39 46.59
C VAL A 177 5.69 8.12 47.63
N GLY A 178 6.93 8.54 47.37
CA GLY A 178 8.00 8.33 48.36
C GLY A 178 9.37 8.77 47.85
N ARG A 179 10.38 8.35 48.61
CA ARG A 179 11.77 8.53 48.26
C ARG A 179 12.26 7.28 47.52
N PHE A 180 12.93 7.47 46.41
CA PHE A 180 13.60 6.41 45.67
C PHE A 180 15.00 6.10 46.15
N GLU A 181 15.59 4.99 45.72
CA GLU A 181 16.91 4.54 46.18
C GLU A 181 18.04 5.54 45.82
N ASN A 182 17.86 6.30 44.74
CA ASN A 182 18.77 7.39 44.34
C ASN A 182 18.66 8.63 45.21
N GLY A 183 17.76 8.65 46.20
CA GLY A 183 17.53 9.76 47.09
C GLY A 183 16.53 10.80 46.62
N HIS A 184 16.04 10.70 45.41
CA HIS A 184 15.05 11.58 44.79
C HIS A 184 13.64 11.29 45.33
N CYS A 185 12.75 12.27 45.24
CA CYS A 185 11.34 12.05 45.45
C CYS A 185 10.66 11.49 44.22
N GLY A 186 9.58 10.76 44.34
CA GLY A 186 8.94 10.29 43.13
C GLY A 186 7.56 9.67 43.33
N VAL A 187 7.00 9.30 42.21
CA VAL A 187 5.75 8.58 42.05
C VAL A 187 5.99 7.30 41.31
N GLU A 188 5.68 6.17 41.91
CA GLU A 188 5.68 4.84 41.27
C GLU A 188 4.23 4.44 41.02
N ALA A 189 3.82 4.41 39.77
CA ALA A 189 2.50 3.95 39.38
C ALA A 189 2.58 2.52 38.81
N ARG A 190 1.64 1.67 39.24
CA ARG A 190 1.47 0.32 38.73
C ARG A 190 0.31 0.24 37.77
N PHE A 191 0.50 -0.34 36.61
CA PHE A 191 -0.54 -0.56 35.63
C PHE A 191 -1.44 -1.75 35.97
N ARG A 192 -2.73 -1.62 35.64
CA ARG A 192 -3.72 -2.69 35.63
C ARG A 192 -4.49 -2.67 34.32
N VAL A 193 -4.03 -3.50 33.39
CA VAL A 193 -4.61 -3.58 32.04
C VAL A 193 -4.87 -5.06 31.71
N PRO A 194 -5.95 -5.66 32.24
CA PRO A 194 -6.21 -7.09 32.10
C PRO A 194 -6.17 -7.55 30.66
N GLY A 195 -5.47 -8.67 30.39
CA GLY A 195 -5.29 -9.23 29.05
C GLY A 195 -4.25 -8.54 28.16
N LYS A 196 -3.52 -7.54 28.68
CA LYS A 196 -2.46 -6.83 27.98
C LYS A 196 -1.12 -6.99 28.72
N GLN A 197 -0.49 -8.15 28.55
CA GLN A 197 0.79 -8.51 29.23
C GLN A 197 1.89 -7.46 29.07
N ALA A 198 1.85 -6.68 27.97
CA ALA A 198 2.81 -5.60 27.71
C ALA A 198 2.71 -4.47 28.75
N LEU A 199 1.56 -4.30 29.43
CA LEU A 199 1.33 -3.25 30.41
C LEU A 199 0.92 -3.79 31.78
N ASP A 200 0.15 -4.89 31.83
CA ASP A 200 -0.45 -5.37 33.06
C ASP A 200 0.61 -5.75 34.08
N GLY A 201 0.51 -5.15 35.28
CA GLY A 201 1.49 -5.33 36.36
C GLY A 201 2.80 -4.58 36.21
N LYS A 202 3.02 -3.88 35.11
CA LYS A 202 4.20 -3.05 34.83
C LYS A 202 4.14 -1.73 35.62
N HIS A 203 5.28 -1.04 35.67
CA HIS A 203 5.45 0.17 36.46
C HIS A 203 5.86 1.36 35.60
N LEU A 204 5.45 2.54 36.04
CA LEU A 204 5.90 3.83 35.55
C LEU A 204 6.48 4.60 36.73
N TRP A 205 7.72 5.03 36.63
CA TRP A 205 8.42 5.81 37.65
C TRP A 205 8.60 7.24 37.17
N LEU A 206 8.10 8.18 37.98
CA LEU A 206 8.32 9.60 37.80
C LEU A 206 9.24 10.05 38.94
N ASP A 207 10.46 10.41 38.60
CA ASP A 207 11.55 10.71 39.52
C ASP A 207 11.82 12.22 39.53
N TYR A 208 11.78 12.82 40.70
CA TYR A 208 11.95 14.25 40.93
C TYR A 208 13.29 14.54 41.62
N ASP A 209 14.21 15.13 40.89
CA ASP A 209 15.42 15.67 41.47
C ASP A 209 15.12 17.04 42.12
N THR A 210 15.20 17.07 43.45
CA THR A 210 14.94 18.29 44.25
C THR A 210 16.03 19.35 44.11
N GLN A 211 17.23 19.00 43.58
CA GLN A 211 18.33 19.94 43.38
C GLN A 211 18.17 20.73 42.11
N THR A 212 17.79 20.04 41.05
CA THR A 212 17.61 20.63 39.70
C THR A 212 16.15 21.03 39.44
N ALA A 213 15.22 20.59 40.27
CA ALA A 213 13.77 20.75 40.11
C ALA A 213 13.27 20.14 38.79
N THR A 214 13.85 19.02 38.38
CA THR A 214 13.50 18.33 37.11
C THR A 214 12.87 16.99 37.36
N TRP A 215 11.92 16.63 36.49
CA TRP A 215 11.29 15.34 36.46
C TRP A 215 11.92 14.46 35.35
N THR A 216 12.22 13.23 35.69
CA THR A 216 12.54 12.19 34.71
C THR A 216 11.49 11.08 34.77
N CYS A 217 11.27 10.43 33.65
CA CYS A 217 10.28 9.35 33.53
C CYS A 217 11.01 8.10 33.04
N SER A 218 10.75 6.96 33.70
CA SER A 218 11.25 5.65 33.30
C SER A 218 10.17 4.58 33.51
N SER A 219 10.34 3.41 32.93
CA SER A 219 9.35 2.34 33.01
C SER A 219 10.02 0.97 32.68
N ASP A 220 9.40 -0.11 33.15
CA ASP A 220 9.68 -1.48 32.70
C ASP A 220 8.78 -1.93 31.53
N VAL A 221 8.00 -1.02 30.98
CA VAL A 221 7.27 -1.18 29.73
C VAL A 221 8.21 -0.96 28.55
N ALA A 222 8.05 -1.72 27.46
CA ALA A 222 8.86 -1.54 26.27
C ALA A 222 8.69 -0.14 25.67
N ASP A 223 9.78 0.46 25.19
CA ASP A 223 9.83 1.85 24.68
C ASP A 223 8.82 2.16 23.58
N GLU A 224 8.52 1.18 22.73
CA GLU A 224 7.52 1.33 21.66
C GLU A 224 6.11 1.65 22.17
N HIS A 225 5.85 1.33 23.43
CA HIS A 225 4.56 1.55 24.12
C HIS A 225 4.60 2.76 25.06
N LEU A 226 5.73 3.43 25.20
CA LEU A 226 5.89 4.58 26.08
C LEU A 226 5.73 5.92 25.34
N PRO A 227 5.24 6.96 26.03
CA PRO A 227 5.37 8.33 25.53
C PRO A 227 6.84 8.73 25.44
N THR A 228 7.17 9.68 24.58
CA THR A 228 8.55 10.09 24.29
C THR A 228 9.34 10.49 25.52
N GLN A 229 8.69 11.05 26.54
CA GLN A 229 9.29 11.52 27.78
C GLN A 229 9.76 10.39 28.72
N CYS A 230 9.26 9.18 28.50
CA CYS A 230 9.52 8.02 29.36
C CYS A 230 10.35 6.92 28.67
N ARG A 231 10.91 7.22 27.51
CA ARG A 231 11.81 6.30 26.78
C ARG A 231 13.25 6.55 27.23
N GLY A 232 13.97 5.49 27.52
CA GLY A 232 15.36 5.54 27.94
C GLY A 232 16.22 4.47 27.30
#